data_47bf94d68e7105c884ce95f5cccd69c1
#
_entry.id   47bf94d68e7105c884ce95f5cccd69c1
#
_cell.length_a   1.000
_cell.length_b   1.000
_cell.length_c   1.000
_cell.angle_alpha   90.00
_cell.angle_beta   90.00
_cell.angle_gamma   90.00
#
_symmetry.space_group_name_H-M   'P 1'
#
loop_
_entity.id
_entity.type
_entity.pdbx_description
1 polymer ?
#
loop_
_entity_poly.entity_id
_entity_poly.type
_entity_poly.pdbx_seq_one_letter_code
_entity_poly.pdbx_strand_id
1 'polypeptide(L)'
;SKFGILWGGVQKNVGPAGVAIVIIREDLITEDVLPGTPTMLRYKTYADNDSLFNTPPTYTIYMCGKVFKWLKKMGGLEVMKERNEKKAKILYDFLDESRLFRGTVEKKDRSLMNVPFVTGDEELDALFVKEAKAAGFVNLKGHRTVGGMRASIYNAMPIEGVEALVEFMREFEKKHAK
;
A
#
# COMPACT_ATOMS: atom_id res chain seq x y z
N SER A 1 9.79 5.55 -22.89
CA SER A 1 9.30 4.74 -21.77
C SER A 1 9.48 3.26 -22.08
N LYS A 2 9.80 2.44 -21.06
CA LYS A 2 9.88 0.98 -21.21
C LYS A 2 8.49 0.32 -21.30
N PHE A 3 7.46 1.03 -20.87
CA PHE A 3 6.10 0.51 -20.77
C PHE A 3 5.19 1.21 -21.77
N GLY A 4 4.30 0.45 -22.41
CA GLY A 4 3.26 0.98 -23.28
C GLY A 4 2.09 1.53 -22.47
N ILE A 5 1.74 0.84 -21.39
CA ILE A 5 0.64 1.21 -20.49
C ILE A 5 1.08 1.06 -19.04
N LEU A 6 0.76 2.07 -18.22
CA LEU A 6 0.83 2.02 -16.77
C LEU A 6 -0.56 2.34 -16.22
N TRP A 7 -1.07 1.55 -15.30
CA TRP A 7 -2.34 1.81 -14.66
C TRP A 7 -2.31 1.46 -13.17
N GLY A 8 -3.13 2.11 -12.39
CA GLY A 8 -3.23 1.84 -10.97
C GLY A 8 -4.47 2.44 -10.34
N GLY A 9 -5.10 1.68 -9.45
CA GLY A 9 -6.15 2.20 -8.56
C GLY A 9 -5.55 3.15 -7.52
N VAL A 10 -6.24 4.26 -7.24
CA VAL A 10 -5.71 5.32 -6.37
C VAL A 10 -5.91 5.06 -4.88
N GLN A 11 -6.72 4.08 -4.49
CA GLN A 11 -7.31 3.86 -3.16
C GLN A 11 -6.34 3.57 -2.01
N LYS A 12 -5.06 3.86 -2.17
CA LYS A 12 -4.03 3.68 -1.13
C LYS A 12 -3.17 4.94 -0.99
N ASN A 13 -2.02 4.98 -1.65
CA ASN A 13 -1.08 6.11 -1.53
C ASN A 13 -1.52 7.38 -2.25
N VAL A 14 -2.50 7.32 -3.15
CA VAL A 14 -2.90 8.43 -4.02
C VAL A 14 -4.20 9.09 -3.60
N GLY A 15 -5.17 8.33 -3.06
CA GLY A 15 -6.44 8.91 -2.66
C GLY A 15 -7.52 7.89 -2.27
N PRO A 16 -8.80 8.30 -2.21
CA PRO A 16 -9.94 7.43 -1.96
C PRO A 16 -10.19 6.46 -3.12
N ALA A 17 -10.97 5.41 -2.88
CA ALA A 17 -11.42 4.49 -3.93
C ALA A 17 -12.31 5.18 -4.97
N GLY A 18 -12.36 4.62 -6.18
CA GLY A 18 -13.28 5.05 -7.25
C GLY A 18 -12.60 5.63 -8.49
N VAL A 19 -11.26 5.70 -8.52
CA VAL A 19 -10.49 6.15 -9.70
C VAL A 19 -9.38 5.16 -10.00
N ALA A 20 -9.14 4.93 -11.29
CA ALA A 20 -7.89 4.37 -11.79
C ALA A 20 -7.18 5.45 -12.64
N ILE A 21 -5.88 5.59 -12.45
CA ILE A 21 -5.03 6.42 -13.31
C ILE A 21 -4.44 5.50 -14.38
N VAL A 22 -4.53 5.93 -15.64
CA VAL A 22 -3.92 5.23 -16.77
C VAL A 22 -2.99 6.20 -17.48
N ILE A 23 -1.75 5.77 -17.70
CA ILE A 23 -0.78 6.45 -18.56
C ILE A 23 -0.51 5.52 -19.72
N ILE A 24 -0.87 5.93 -20.92
CA ILE A 24 -0.77 5.11 -22.13
C ILE A 24 -0.02 5.86 -23.22
N ARG A 25 0.80 5.15 -23.98
CA ARG A 25 1.45 5.71 -25.18
C ARG A 25 0.38 5.99 -26.24
N GLU A 26 0.52 7.09 -26.94
CA GLU A 26 -0.45 7.59 -27.93
C GLU A 26 -0.69 6.57 -29.05
N ASP A 27 0.37 5.89 -29.52
CA ASP A 27 0.29 4.88 -30.58
C ASP A 27 -0.54 3.63 -30.20
N LEU A 28 -0.86 3.44 -28.93
CA LEU A 28 -1.71 2.36 -28.43
C LEU A 28 -3.18 2.78 -28.27
N ILE A 29 -3.52 4.04 -28.53
CA ILE A 29 -4.90 4.55 -28.51
C ILE A 29 -5.48 4.42 -29.92
N THR A 30 -6.06 3.28 -30.23
CA THR A 30 -6.55 2.93 -31.55
C THR A 30 -8.02 2.53 -31.56
N GLU A 31 -8.63 2.50 -32.76
CA GLU A 31 -9.95 1.91 -32.98
C GLU A 31 -9.88 0.38 -33.15
N ASP A 32 -8.68 -0.17 -33.32
CA ASP A 32 -8.46 -1.61 -33.46
C ASP A 32 -8.57 -2.28 -32.08
N VAL A 33 -9.78 -2.74 -31.77
CA VAL A 33 -10.13 -3.43 -30.53
C VAL A 33 -10.81 -4.75 -30.85
N LEU A 34 -10.80 -5.69 -29.90
CA LEU A 34 -11.47 -6.96 -30.06
C LEU A 34 -12.95 -6.77 -30.38
N PRO A 35 -13.54 -7.57 -31.31
CA PRO A 35 -14.97 -7.52 -31.58
C PRO A 35 -15.79 -7.68 -30.31
N GLY A 36 -16.82 -6.84 -30.13
CA GLY A 36 -17.66 -6.84 -28.95
C GLY A 36 -17.09 -6.12 -27.72
N THR A 37 -15.92 -5.48 -27.83
CA THR A 37 -15.38 -4.67 -26.72
C THR A 37 -16.35 -3.55 -26.36
N PRO A 38 -16.87 -3.51 -25.11
CA PRO A 38 -17.75 -2.43 -24.66
C PRO A 38 -17.09 -1.06 -24.77
N THR A 39 -17.89 -0.03 -25.03
CA THR A 39 -17.42 1.36 -25.18
C THR A 39 -16.52 1.80 -24.02
N MET A 40 -16.91 1.50 -22.78
CA MET A 40 -16.18 1.91 -21.57
C MET A 40 -14.88 1.12 -21.32
N LEU A 41 -14.57 0.10 -22.12
CA LEU A 41 -13.30 -0.64 -22.07
C LEU A 41 -12.35 -0.25 -23.21
N ARG A 42 -12.67 0.78 -24.00
CA ARG A 42 -11.83 1.32 -25.07
C ARG A 42 -11.09 2.55 -24.58
N TYR A 43 -9.77 2.55 -24.64
CA TYR A 43 -8.97 3.71 -24.21
C TYR A 43 -9.26 4.95 -25.04
N LYS A 44 -9.56 4.77 -26.33
CA LYS A 44 -9.92 5.89 -27.23
C LYS A 44 -11.15 6.64 -26.76
N THR A 45 -12.15 5.95 -26.19
CA THR A 45 -13.34 6.60 -25.61
C THR A 45 -12.96 7.64 -24.55
N TYR A 46 -11.97 7.33 -23.72
CA TYR A 46 -11.50 8.28 -22.68
C TYR A 46 -10.61 9.36 -23.26
N ALA A 47 -9.71 9.00 -24.20
CA ALA A 47 -8.79 9.96 -24.82
C ALA A 47 -9.52 11.06 -25.60
N ASP A 48 -10.50 10.68 -26.42
CA ASP A 48 -11.27 11.61 -27.24
C ASP A 48 -12.22 12.54 -26.42
N ASN A 49 -12.44 12.22 -25.16
CA ASN A 49 -13.37 12.94 -24.29
C ASN A 49 -12.69 13.47 -23.02
N ASP A 50 -11.37 13.63 -22.97
CA ASP A 50 -10.63 14.12 -21.80
C ASP A 50 -11.00 13.39 -20.50
N SER A 51 -11.27 12.07 -20.58
CA SER A 51 -11.79 11.22 -19.48
C SER A 51 -13.17 11.61 -18.98
N LEU A 52 -13.94 12.41 -19.71
CA LEU A 52 -15.25 12.94 -19.34
C LEU A 52 -16.41 12.37 -20.20
N PHE A 53 -16.21 11.21 -20.80
CA PHE A 53 -17.27 10.54 -21.57
C PHE A 53 -18.54 10.30 -20.74
N ASN A 54 -18.37 10.01 -19.46
CA ASN A 54 -19.43 10.00 -18.44
C ASN A 54 -19.06 10.92 -17.28
N THR A 55 -19.99 11.20 -16.40
CA THR A 55 -19.75 12.00 -15.18
C THR A 55 -18.62 11.39 -14.37
N PRO A 56 -17.51 12.12 -14.15
CA PRO A 56 -16.35 11.60 -13.45
C PRO A 56 -16.57 11.59 -11.93
N PRO A 57 -15.82 10.75 -11.17
CA PRO A 57 -15.88 10.73 -9.71
C PRO A 57 -15.16 11.96 -9.12
N THR A 58 -15.77 13.13 -9.23
CA THR A 58 -15.21 14.46 -8.95
C THR A 58 -14.53 14.55 -7.59
N TYR A 59 -15.16 14.02 -6.53
CA TYR A 59 -14.61 14.06 -5.18
C TYR A 59 -13.26 13.31 -5.10
N THR A 60 -13.21 12.10 -5.65
CA THR A 60 -11.97 11.28 -5.62
C THR A 60 -10.86 11.96 -6.42
N ILE A 61 -11.16 12.52 -7.58
CA ILE A 61 -10.19 13.28 -8.40
C ILE A 61 -9.67 14.49 -7.63
N TYR A 62 -10.54 15.25 -6.98
CA TYR A 62 -10.15 16.39 -6.15
C TYR A 62 -9.23 15.97 -5.01
N MET A 63 -9.54 14.88 -4.31
CA MET A 63 -8.72 14.36 -3.22
C MET A 63 -7.36 13.87 -3.71
N CYS A 64 -7.27 13.19 -4.85
CA CYS A 64 -6.00 12.84 -5.49
C CYS A 64 -5.14 14.09 -5.75
N GLY A 65 -5.76 15.16 -6.26
CA GLY A 65 -5.08 16.44 -6.45
C GLY A 65 -4.52 17.04 -5.16
N LYS A 66 -5.23 16.89 -4.02
CA LYS A 66 -4.73 17.29 -2.70
C LYS A 66 -3.52 16.46 -2.27
N VAL A 67 -3.57 15.15 -2.45
CA VAL A 67 -2.46 14.24 -2.13
C VAL A 67 -1.23 14.58 -2.98
N PHE A 68 -1.37 14.83 -4.27
CA PHE A 68 -0.25 15.23 -5.12
C PHE A 68 0.38 16.56 -4.68
N LYS A 69 -0.44 17.55 -4.29
CA LYS A 69 0.06 18.82 -3.72
C LYS A 69 0.79 18.60 -2.40
N TRP A 70 0.27 17.72 -1.55
CA TRP A 70 0.92 17.34 -0.30
C TRP A 70 2.28 16.66 -0.57
N LEU A 71 2.37 15.68 -1.47
CA LEU A 71 3.61 15.02 -1.84
C LEU A 71 4.66 16.03 -2.36
N LYS A 72 4.25 16.96 -3.23
CA LYS A 72 5.14 18.05 -3.70
C LYS A 72 5.64 18.93 -2.54
N LYS A 73 4.75 19.30 -1.62
CA LYS A 73 5.10 20.11 -0.43
C LYS A 73 6.08 19.38 0.52
N MET A 74 5.97 18.05 0.59
CA MET A 74 6.85 17.20 1.41
C MET A 74 8.25 17.02 0.82
N GLY A 75 8.52 17.56 -0.36
CA GLY A 75 9.82 17.44 -1.05
C GLY A 75 9.82 16.47 -2.23
N GLY A 76 8.66 15.98 -2.64
CA GLY A 76 8.51 15.12 -3.82
C GLY A 76 8.78 13.64 -3.56
N LEU A 77 9.00 12.91 -4.65
CA LEU A 77 9.09 11.45 -4.62
C LEU A 77 10.37 10.96 -3.93
N GLU A 78 11.49 11.65 -4.11
CA GLU A 78 12.77 11.24 -3.50
C GLU A 78 12.72 11.31 -1.97
N VAL A 79 12.21 12.41 -1.42
CA VAL A 79 12.05 12.55 0.02
C VAL A 79 11.05 11.52 0.57
N MET A 80 9.97 11.28 -0.16
CA MET A 80 8.99 10.26 0.24
C MET A 80 9.58 8.85 0.22
N LYS A 81 10.43 8.55 -0.76
CA LYS A 81 11.16 7.28 -0.84
C LYS A 81 12.06 7.09 0.38
N GLU A 82 12.89 8.08 0.70
CA GLU A 82 13.77 8.04 1.89
C GLU A 82 12.99 7.81 3.19
N ARG A 83 11.84 8.48 3.35
CA ARG A 83 10.95 8.27 4.50
C ARG A 83 10.41 6.86 4.56
N ASN A 84 9.98 6.31 3.44
CA ASN A 84 9.43 4.96 3.37
C ASN A 84 10.51 3.91 3.61
N GLU A 85 11.72 4.11 3.09
CA GLU A 85 12.86 3.24 3.36
C GLU A 85 13.22 3.23 4.86
N LYS A 86 13.26 4.39 5.52
CA LYS A 86 13.48 4.49 6.96
C LYS A 86 12.42 3.75 7.77
N LYS A 87 11.15 3.98 7.46
CA LYS A 87 10.04 3.28 8.15
C LYS A 87 10.10 1.77 7.99
N ALA A 88 10.28 1.32 6.75
CA ALA A 88 10.35 -0.11 6.46
C ALA A 88 11.55 -0.75 7.13
N LYS A 89 12.71 -0.07 7.14
CA LYS A 89 13.93 -0.54 7.79
C LYS A 89 13.73 -0.79 9.29
N ILE A 90 13.08 0.12 10.01
CA ILE A 90 12.81 -0.04 11.46
C ILE A 90 12.06 -1.36 11.73
N LEU A 91 11.01 -1.62 10.96
CA LEU A 91 10.21 -2.82 11.16
C LEU A 91 10.91 -4.09 10.68
N TYR A 92 11.57 -4.06 9.53
CA TYR A 92 12.27 -5.23 9.00
C TYR A 92 13.52 -5.58 9.81
N ASP A 93 14.27 -4.62 10.31
CA ASP A 93 15.41 -4.89 11.20
C ASP A 93 14.94 -5.63 12.45
N PHE A 94 13.85 -5.17 13.06
CA PHE A 94 13.26 -5.88 14.20
C PHE A 94 12.81 -7.30 13.84
N LEU A 95 12.11 -7.49 12.71
CA LEU A 95 11.65 -8.83 12.28
C LEU A 95 12.82 -9.78 11.96
N ASP A 96 13.93 -9.25 11.50
CA ASP A 96 15.13 -10.05 11.18
C ASP A 96 15.91 -10.48 12.44
N GLU A 97 15.76 -9.76 13.56
CA GLU A 97 16.43 -10.03 14.85
C GLU A 97 15.51 -10.73 15.86
N SER A 98 14.20 -10.64 15.69
CA SER A 98 13.22 -11.19 16.61
C SER A 98 13.29 -12.72 16.71
N ARG A 99 13.14 -13.23 17.94
CA ARG A 99 13.03 -14.67 18.20
C ARG A 99 11.61 -15.21 18.06
N LEU A 100 10.63 -14.31 18.09
CA LEU A 100 9.22 -14.66 18.02
C LEU A 100 8.61 -14.33 16.66
N PHE A 101 8.86 -13.12 16.14
CA PHE A 101 8.28 -12.67 14.90
C PHE A 101 9.22 -12.89 13.72
N ARG A 102 8.66 -13.21 12.56
CA ARG A 102 9.42 -13.33 11.30
C ARG A 102 8.66 -12.75 10.13
N GLY A 103 9.36 -12.05 9.24
CA GLY A 103 8.82 -11.65 7.94
C GLY A 103 8.59 -12.87 7.04
N THR A 104 7.54 -12.81 6.21
CA THR A 104 7.17 -13.93 5.31
C THR A 104 7.68 -13.75 3.88
N VAL A 105 8.38 -12.64 3.60
CA VAL A 105 8.85 -12.27 2.25
C VAL A 105 10.36 -12.25 2.21
N GLU A 106 10.93 -12.83 1.15
CA GLU A 106 12.36 -12.78 0.85
C GLU A 106 12.89 -11.35 0.85
N LYS A 107 14.09 -11.11 1.39
CA LYS A 107 14.65 -9.75 1.57
C LYS A 107 14.64 -8.90 0.30
N LYS A 108 14.95 -9.51 -0.85
CA LYS A 108 15.00 -8.83 -2.15
C LYS A 108 13.63 -8.37 -2.68
N ASP A 109 12.54 -8.98 -2.19
CA ASP A 109 11.18 -8.78 -2.66
C ASP A 109 10.30 -8.02 -1.64
N ARG A 110 10.90 -7.51 -0.56
CA ARG A 110 10.21 -6.81 0.53
C ARG A 110 9.57 -5.49 0.07
N SER A 111 8.29 -5.34 0.41
CA SER A 111 7.55 -4.10 0.17
C SER A 111 7.89 -3.04 1.22
N LEU A 112 8.01 -1.78 0.81
CA LEU A 112 8.12 -0.63 1.72
C LEU A 112 6.75 -0.18 2.28
N MET A 113 5.64 -0.78 1.80
CA MET A 113 4.27 -0.35 2.09
C MET A 113 3.47 -1.35 2.92
N ASN A 114 3.64 -2.64 2.64
CA ASN A 114 2.97 -3.72 3.34
C ASN A 114 3.99 -4.72 3.84
N VAL A 115 4.07 -4.85 5.13
CA VAL A 115 5.01 -5.75 5.81
C VAL A 115 4.22 -6.91 6.43
N PRO A 116 4.15 -8.07 5.77
CA PRO A 116 3.53 -9.26 6.34
C PRO A 116 4.52 -9.96 7.29
N PHE A 117 4.00 -10.48 8.40
CA PHE A 117 4.78 -11.20 9.40
C PHE A 117 3.91 -12.19 10.18
N VAL A 118 4.55 -13.14 10.84
CA VAL A 118 3.92 -14.20 11.63
C VAL A 118 4.77 -14.52 12.86
N THR A 119 4.16 -15.16 13.86
CA THR A 119 4.91 -15.80 14.96
C THR A 119 5.23 -17.27 14.64
N GLY A 120 4.48 -17.88 13.72
CA GLY A 120 4.55 -19.30 13.40
C GLY A 120 3.58 -20.15 14.21
N ASP A 121 2.78 -19.53 15.08
CA ASP A 121 1.70 -20.10 15.87
C ASP A 121 0.44 -19.27 15.64
N GLU A 122 -0.62 -19.87 15.10
CA GLU A 122 -1.87 -19.18 14.75
C GLU A 122 -2.62 -18.63 15.98
N GLU A 123 -2.54 -19.32 17.13
CA GLU A 123 -3.17 -18.85 18.36
C GLU A 123 -2.44 -17.61 18.89
N LEU A 124 -1.11 -17.61 18.80
CA LEU A 124 -0.29 -16.50 19.21
C LEU A 124 -0.42 -15.30 18.24
N ASP A 125 -0.55 -15.54 16.94
CA ASP A 125 -0.89 -14.51 15.95
C ASP A 125 -2.24 -13.84 16.28
N ALA A 126 -3.24 -14.64 16.62
CA ALA A 126 -4.57 -14.14 17.02
C ALA A 126 -4.52 -13.34 18.34
N LEU A 127 -3.76 -13.81 19.32
CA LEU A 127 -3.53 -13.12 20.59
C LEU A 127 -2.84 -11.77 20.36
N PHE A 128 -1.77 -11.75 19.56
CA PHE A 128 -1.08 -10.51 19.19
C PHE A 128 -2.03 -9.48 18.59
N VAL A 129 -2.83 -9.88 17.59
CA VAL A 129 -3.80 -8.99 16.93
C VAL A 129 -4.81 -8.44 17.94
N LYS A 130 -5.28 -9.27 18.89
CA LYS A 130 -6.22 -8.86 19.95
C LYS A 130 -5.61 -7.84 20.90
N GLU A 131 -4.40 -8.12 21.41
CA GLU A 131 -3.71 -7.23 22.36
C GLU A 131 -3.29 -5.92 21.67
N ALA A 132 -2.77 -5.99 20.45
CA ALA A 132 -2.41 -4.83 19.65
C ALA A 132 -3.62 -3.91 19.40
N LYS A 133 -4.79 -4.49 19.08
CA LYS A 133 -6.03 -3.71 18.94
C LYS A 133 -6.43 -3.02 20.24
N ALA A 134 -6.30 -3.68 21.38
CA ALA A 134 -6.57 -3.09 22.69
C ALA A 134 -5.59 -1.96 23.03
N ALA A 135 -4.35 -2.03 22.54
CA ALA A 135 -3.32 -1.00 22.66
C ALA A 135 -3.44 0.13 21.62
N GLY A 136 -4.46 0.10 20.75
CA GLY A 136 -4.72 1.16 19.75
C GLY A 136 -4.14 0.89 18.36
N PHE A 137 -3.46 -0.24 18.15
CA PHE A 137 -2.98 -0.64 16.81
C PHE A 137 -4.09 -1.38 16.06
N VAL A 138 -4.67 -0.74 15.06
CA VAL A 138 -5.79 -1.29 14.30
C VAL A 138 -5.33 -1.89 12.96
N ASN A 139 -6.13 -2.84 12.43
CA ASN A 139 -5.95 -3.44 11.10
C ASN A 139 -4.63 -4.21 10.91
N LEU A 140 -4.05 -4.77 11.97
CA LEU A 140 -2.84 -5.60 11.88
C LEU A 140 -3.10 -7.03 11.43
N LYS A 141 -4.35 -7.53 11.48
CA LYS A 141 -4.70 -8.87 10.99
C LYS A 141 -4.32 -8.99 9.50
N GLY A 142 -3.64 -10.08 9.14
CA GLY A 142 -3.22 -10.38 7.78
C GLY A 142 -4.39 -10.62 6.82
N HIS A 143 -4.05 -10.77 5.53
CA HIS A 143 -5.07 -11.03 4.52
C HIS A 143 -5.70 -12.41 4.75
N ARG A 144 -7.01 -12.52 4.52
CA ARG A 144 -7.78 -13.76 4.77
C ARG A 144 -7.25 -15.01 4.05
N THR A 145 -6.53 -14.85 2.96
CA THR A 145 -5.95 -15.95 2.17
C THR A 145 -4.51 -16.29 2.57
N VAL A 146 -3.84 -15.44 3.35
CA VAL A 146 -2.42 -15.60 3.73
C VAL A 146 -2.28 -15.85 5.23
N GLY A 147 -3.20 -15.33 6.04
CA GLY A 147 -3.12 -15.40 7.49
C GLY A 147 -2.11 -14.43 8.11
N GLY A 148 -1.69 -14.72 9.34
CA GLY A 148 -0.74 -13.94 10.10
C GLY A 148 -1.13 -12.48 10.33
N MET A 149 -0.14 -11.62 10.37
CA MET A 149 -0.26 -10.17 10.54
C MET A 149 0.28 -9.40 9.34
N ARG A 150 -0.15 -8.14 9.21
CA ARG A 150 0.34 -7.23 8.19
C ARG A 150 0.32 -5.79 8.70
N ALA A 151 1.47 -5.16 8.74
CA ALA A 151 1.57 -3.72 8.95
C ALA A 151 1.47 -2.99 7.59
N SER A 152 0.48 -2.11 7.45
CA SER A 152 0.31 -1.24 6.27
C SER A 152 0.85 0.14 6.61
N ILE A 153 2.09 0.42 6.19
CA ILE A 153 2.86 1.63 6.53
C ILE A 153 2.99 2.60 5.35
N TYR A 154 1.87 2.86 4.68
CA TYR A 154 1.82 3.74 3.50
C TYR A 154 2.45 5.13 3.73
N ASN A 155 2.54 5.94 2.68
CA ASN A 155 3.19 7.25 2.68
C ASN A 155 2.78 8.15 3.86
N ALA A 156 1.51 8.15 4.24
CA ALA A 156 0.97 9.01 5.30
C ALA A 156 1.25 8.50 6.72
N MET A 157 1.68 7.23 6.89
CA MET A 157 2.03 6.70 8.21
C MET A 157 3.26 7.44 8.75
N PRO A 158 3.18 8.10 9.91
CA PRO A 158 4.35 8.72 10.54
C PRO A 158 5.34 7.65 11.03
N ILE A 159 6.61 8.02 11.14
CA ILE A 159 7.67 7.11 11.58
C ILE A 159 7.43 6.64 13.02
N GLU A 160 6.92 7.53 13.85
CA GLU A 160 6.59 7.29 15.26
C GLU A 160 5.55 6.18 15.42
N GLY A 161 4.62 6.04 14.46
CA GLY A 161 3.65 4.95 14.46
C GLY A 161 4.29 3.59 14.22
N VAL A 162 5.35 3.53 13.42
CA VAL A 162 6.12 2.30 13.18
C VAL A 162 7.02 1.97 14.36
N GLU A 163 7.65 2.98 14.95
CA GLU A 163 8.46 2.84 16.17
C GLU A 163 7.62 2.32 17.35
N ALA A 164 6.43 2.89 17.55
CA ALA A 164 5.50 2.44 18.58
C ALA A 164 5.04 0.99 18.36
N LEU A 165 4.81 0.58 17.11
CA LEU A 165 4.48 -0.80 16.79
C LEU A 165 5.64 -1.75 17.14
N VAL A 166 6.86 -1.40 16.78
CA VAL A 166 8.06 -2.22 17.08
C VAL A 166 8.26 -2.34 18.59
N GLU A 167 8.07 -1.27 19.35
CA GLU A 167 8.18 -1.32 20.81
C GLU A 167 7.09 -2.24 21.41
N PHE A 168 5.86 -2.13 20.95
CA PHE A 168 4.78 -3.05 21.37
C PHE A 168 5.12 -4.51 21.02
N MET A 169 5.69 -4.77 19.84
CA MET A 169 6.12 -6.11 19.43
C MET A 169 7.24 -6.64 20.35
N ARG A 170 8.21 -5.80 20.73
CA ARG A 170 9.27 -6.16 21.71
C ARG A 170 8.70 -6.55 23.06
N GLU A 171 7.75 -5.79 23.56
CA GLU A 171 7.10 -6.10 24.86
C GLU A 171 6.26 -7.39 24.78
N PHE A 172 5.59 -7.62 23.68
CA PHE A 172 4.86 -8.86 23.44
C PHE A 172 5.82 -10.06 23.34
N GLU A 173 6.93 -9.91 22.64
CA GLU A 173 7.98 -10.94 22.56
C GLU A 173 8.54 -11.30 23.93
N LYS A 174 8.87 -10.34 24.77
CA LYS A 174 9.35 -10.56 26.14
C LYS A 174 8.39 -11.40 27.00
N LYS A 175 7.09 -11.27 26.76
CA LYS A 175 6.04 -12.00 27.51
C LYS A 175 5.81 -13.41 26.99
N HIS A 176 6.01 -13.65 25.68
CA HIS A 176 5.55 -14.85 25.00
C HIS A 176 6.67 -15.66 24.32
N ALA A 177 7.87 -15.13 24.12
CA ALA A 177 9.01 -15.91 23.64
C ALA A 177 9.45 -16.87 24.76
N LYS A 178 9.50 -18.16 24.41
CA LYS A 178 10.02 -19.22 25.29
C LYS A 178 11.54 -19.29 25.20
#